data_c5d6182ea49caa4e3c05bf68c060c33b
#
_entry.id   c5d6182ea49caa4e3c05bf68c060c33b
#
_cell.length_a   1.000
_cell.length_b   1.000
_cell.length_c   1.000
_cell.angle_alpha   90.00
_cell.angle_beta   90.00
_cell.angle_gamma   90.00
#
_symmetry.space_group_name_H-M   'P 1'
#
loop_
_entity.id
_entity.type
_entity.pdbx_description
1 polymer ?
#
loop_
_entity_poly.entity_id
_entity_poly.type
_entity_poly.pdbx_seq_one_letter_code
_entity_poly.pdbx_strand_id
1 'polypeptide(L)'
;FQDDPGEGMQAYIFKRFYWWEKECKETMEKTFGMKLIYSSWKEVNERAAQIDEKAALDEFCSWNLPCDPAVTDEQKTLIGQLYLAICEVIEKLGGVDGIGANCLNETMYCKTTPCTIWNALFEKYGIVWCCEGDTLTLLSTYILYHSLEAPVQMTNIYPFLVGQAAIYHERIDSFPKVDDPENYALGVHCGYAGFAPRKFCGEKWKVMPKVLAIVNEKATMVDCELPVGDMVLAKINPSFDKITVIPGKIEKFVQFPNTDSLNATLLHYKNGEKLMEDLPSHHQMIIVGKQKAKIAQIAKVFGWNYEVIE
;
A
#
# COMPACT_ATOMS: atom_id res chain seq x y z
N PHE A 1 0.88 11.32 -8.26
CA PHE A 1 0.91 12.72 -7.78
C PHE A 1 2.18 12.98 -7.00
N GLN A 2 2.99 13.92 -7.44
CA GLN A 2 4.18 14.40 -6.74
C GLN A 2 4.63 15.77 -7.26
N ASP A 3 5.28 16.56 -6.43
CA ASP A 3 5.90 17.87 -6.77
C ASP A 3 7.42 17.80 -6.57
N ASP A 4 7.87 17.15 -5.52
CA ASP A 4 9.30 16.96 -5.26
C ASP A 4 9.70 15.54 -5.67
N PRO A 5 10.55 15.39 -6.72
CA PRO A 5 11.12 14.10 -7.09
C PRO A 5 12.21 13.63 -6.13
N GLY A 6 12.32 14.27 -4.95
CA GLY A 6 13.33 13.95 -3.96
C GLY A 6 13.54 12.47 -3.71
N GLU A 7 14.64 12.11 -3.09
CA GLU A 7 15.08 10.72 -2.90
C GLU A 7 14.16 9.90 -1.99
N GLY A 8 12.91 10.08 -1.90
CA GLY A 8 11.94 9.33 -1.13
C GLY A 8 12.46 8.73 0.21
N MET A 9 11.60 8.34 1.09
CA MET A 9 12.05 7.70 2.33
C MET A 9 12.83 6.42 2.04
N GLN A 10 14.12 6.44 2.29
CA GLN A 10 14.97 5.26 2.24
C GLN A 10 15.13 4.71 3.65
N ALA A 11 14.63 3.54 3.90
CA ALA A 11 15.06 2.79 5.06
C ALA A 11 16.48 2.27 4.78
N TYR A 12 17.46 2.80 5.46
CA TYR A 12 18.88 2.41 5.31
C TYR A 12 19.13 0.91 5.46
N ILE A 13 18.24 0.20 6.13
CA ILE A 13 18.33 -1.24 6.39
C ILE A 13 17.70 -2.06 5.25
N PHE A 14 16.85 -1.46 4.43
CA PHE A 14 16.11 -2.14 3.37
C PHE A 14 16.53 -1.63 2.01
N LYS A 15 16.43 -2.50 1.01
CA LYS A 15 16.72 -2.12 -0.36
C LYS A 15 15.79 -1.02 -0.82
N ARG A 16 16.33 -0.10 -1.59
CA ARG A 16 15.66 1.09 -2.12
C ARG A 16 14.37 0.76 -2.85
N PHE A 17 13.38 1.62 -2.74
CA PHE A 17 12.23 1.62 -3.62
C PHE A 17 12.64 2.17 -4.99
N TYR A 18 11.99 1.69 -6.03
CA TYR A 18 12.10 2.25 -7.36
C TYR A 18 10.75 2.86 -7.73
N TRP A 19 10.64 4.16 -7.71
CA TRP A 19 9.37 4.77 -8.02
C TRP A 19 9.42 5.85 -9.08
N TRP A 20 10.37 6.74 -9.10
CA TRP A 20 10.42 7.82 -10.07
C TRP A 20 11.79 8.07 -10.71
N GLU A 21 12.73 7.21 -10.50
CA GLU A 21 13.95 7.29 -11.26
C GLU A 21 13.66 7.19 -12.75
N LYS A 22 14.35 8.03 -13.51
CA LYS A 22 14.17 8.12 -14.96
C LYS A 22 14.32 6.78 -15.65
N GLU A 23 15.33 6.00 -15.26
CA GLU A 23 15.59 4.67 -15.81
C GLU A 23 14.47 3.68 -15.51
N CYS A 24 13.90 3.73 -14.32
CA CYS A 24 12.76 2.89 -13.94
C CYS A 24 11.54 3.22 -14.79
N LYS A 25 11.21 4.52 -14.91
CA LYS A 25 10.10 4.98 -15.74
C LYS A 25 10.25 4.55 -17.19
N GLU A 26 11.40 4.85 -17.82
CA GLU A 26 11.66 4.52 -19.23
C GLU A 26 11.61 3.02 -19.48
N THR A 27 12.11 2.22 -18.54
CA THR A 27 12.07 0.76 -18.64
C THR A 27 10.64 0.24 -18.52
N MET A 28 9.83 0.76 -17.59
CA MET A 28 8.42 0.40 -17.44
C MET A 28 7.62 0.75 -18.72
N GLU A 29 7.77 1.96 -19.22
CA GLU A 29 7.09 2.42 -20.43
C GLU A 29 7.46 1.55 -21.65
N LYS A 30 8.75 1.26 -21.81
CA LYS A 30 9.24 0.44 -22.91
C LYS A 30 8.83 -1.03 -22.83
N THR A 31 8.88 -1.61 -21.62
CA THR A 31 8.64 -3.04 -21.41
C THR A 31 7.16 -3.39 -21.46
N PHE A 32 6.31 -2.55 -20.87
CA PHE A 32 4.89 -2.85 -20.70
C PHE A 32 3.96 -1.98 -21.58
N GLY A 33 4.50 -1.02 -22.32
CA GLY A 33 3.71 -0.09 -23.13
C GLY A 33 2.83 0.84 -22.29
N MET A 34 3.07 0.91 -20.98
CA MET A 34 2.34 1.79 -20.09
C MET A 34 2.78 3.24 -20.26
N LYS A 35 1.94 4.17 -19.84
CA LYS A 35 2.24 5.59 -19.82
C LYS A 35 2.22 6.11 -18.38
N LEU A 36 3.35 6.58 -17.88
CA LEU A 36 3.43 7.23 -16.57
C LEU A 36 3.18 8.72 -16.72
N ILE A 37 2.15 9.21 -16.03
CA ILE A 37 1.75 10.61 -16.04
C ILE A 37 1.95 11.18 -14.65
N TYR A 38 2.67 12.30 -14.56
CA TYR A 38 2.88 13.02 -13.31
C TYR A 38 1.90 14.19 -13.21
N SER A 39 1.33 14.35 -12.02
CA SER A 39 0.44 15.47 -11.67
C SER A 39 0.87 16.04 -10.33
N SER A 40 0.71 17.33 -10.14
CA SER A 40 1.11 18.03 -8.92
C SER A 40 0.25 17.60 -7.74
N TRP A 41 0.89 17.12 -6.66
CA TRP A 41 0.20 16.83 -5.40
C TRP A 41 -0.26 18.12 -4.70
N LYS A 42 0.55 19.17 -4.79
CA LYS A 42 0.21 20.50 -4.29
C LYS A 42 -1.04 21.07 -4.98
N GLU A 43 -1.06 21.11 -6.31
CA GLU A 43 -2.20 21.64 -7.07
C GLU A 43 -3.50 20.89 -6.79
N VAL A 44 -3.46 19.55 -6.69
CA VAL A 44 -4.66 18.77 -6.39
C VAL A 44 -5.18 19.04 -4.98
N ASN A 45 -4.30 19.26 -4.00
CA ASN A 45 -4.71 19.62 -2.64
C ASN A 45 -5.22 21.07 -2.55
N GLU A 46 -4.63 22.01 -3.29
CA GLU A 46 -5.15 23.37 -3.43
C GLU A 46 -6.54 23.38 -4.09
N ARG A 47 -6.74 22.54 -5.10
CA ARG A 47 -8.06 22.35 -5.71
C ARG A 47 -9.06 21.73 -4.75
N ALA A 48 -8.67 20.72 -3.98
CA ALA A 48 -9.50 20.07 -2.95
C ALA A 48 -10.04 21.11 -1.95
N ALA A 49 -9.21 22.04 -1.51
CA ALA A 49 -9.61 23.08 -0.57
C ALA A 49 -10.66 24.07 -1.12
N GLN A 50 -10.93 24.06 -2.43
CA GLN A 50 -11.93 24.91 -3.09
C GLN A 50 -13.25 24.17 -3.34
N ILE A 51 -13.30 22.87 -3.11
CA ILE A 51 -14.51 22.06 -3.31
C ILE A 51 -15.49 22.33 -2.17
N ASP A 52 -16.75 22.47 -2.51
CA ASP A 52 -17.83 22.71 -1.54
C ASP A 52 -17.89 21.62 -0.48
N GLU A 53 -17.89 22.01 0.79
CA GLU A 53 -17.82 21.09 1.93
C GLU A 53 -19.03 20.15 2.00
N LYS A 54 -20.22 20.68 1.65
CA LYS A 54 -21.44 19.87 1.67
C LYS A 54 -21.40 18.83 0.56
N ALA A 55 -21.01 19.20 -0.64
CA ALA A 55 -20.89 18.27 -1.75
C ALA A 55 -19.84 17.17 -1.46
N ALA A 56 -18.74 17.54 -0.81
CA ALA A 56 -17.70 16.61 -0.40
C ALA A 56 -18.18 15.60 0.68
N LEU A 57 -18.90 16.09 1.68
CA LEU A 57 -19.48 15.23 2.72
C LEU A 57 -20.54 14.31 2.15
N ASP A 58 -21.42 14.82 1.28
CA ASP A 58 -22.45 14.03 0.60
C ASP A 58 -21.81 12.93 -0.27
N GLU A 59 -20.72 13.23 -0.99
CA GLU A 59 -19.96 12.23 -1.77
C GLU A 59 -19.40 11.13 -0.86
N PHE A 60 -18.69 11.49 0.22
CA PHE A 60 -18.17 10.50 1.17
C PHE A 60 -19.29 9.62 1.75
N CYS A 61 -20.40 10.23 2.16
CA CYS A 61 -21.53 9.49 2.71
C CYS A 61 -22.17 8.53 1.69
N SER A 62 -22.13 8.88 0.40
CA SER A 62 -22.65 8.04 -0.68
C SER A 62 -21.93 6.69 -0.81
N TRP A 63 -20.66 6.60 -0.37
CA TRP A 63 -19.90 5.36 -0.41
C TRP A 63 -20.39 4.31 0.59
N ASN A 64 -21.17 4.72 1.59
CA ASN A 64 -21.72 3.87 2.63
C ASN A 64 -20.64 2.98 3.30
N LEU A 65 -19.51 3.60 3.67
CA LEU A 65 -18.40 2.91 4.31
C LEU A 65 -18.66 2.71 5.80
N PRO A 66 -18.34 1.54 6.36
CA PRO A 66 -18.27 1.38 7.80
C PRO A 66 -17.22 2.34 8.38
N CYS A 67 -17.62 3.18 9.32
CA CYS A 67 -16.73 4.13 9.98
C CYS A 67 -16.73 3.90 11.48
N ASP A 68 -15.56 4.05 12.09
CA ASP A 68 -15.47 4.15 13.54
C ASP A 68 -16.20 5.42 14.03
N PRO A 69 -16.91 5.38 15.16
CA PRO A 69 -17.59 6.55 15.70
C PRO A 69 -16.69 7.77 15.98
N ALA A 70 -15.40 7.57 16.11
CA ALA A 70 -14.42 8.64 16.29
C ALA A 70 -14.08 9.39 14.99
N VAL A 71 -14.51 8.91 13.82
CA VAL A 71 -14.30 9.61 12.54
C VAL A 71 -15.30 10.76 12.44
N THR A 72 -14.79 11.99 12.47
CA THR A 72 -15.60 13.21 12.46
C THR A 72 -16.11 13.57 11.06
N ASP A 73 -17.15 14.41 10.98
CA ASP A 73 -17.64 14.92 9.69
C ASP A 73 -16.62 15.83 9.01
N GLU A 74 -15.77 16.53 9.76
CA GLU A 74 -14.64 17.27 9.20
C GLU A 74 -13.67 16.34 8.46
N GLN A 75 -13.30 15.22 9.06
CA GLN A 75 -12.44 14.23 8.42
C GLN A 75 -13.08 13.64 7.15
N LYS A 76 -14.36 13.31 7.19
CA LYS A 76 -15.11 12.83 6.02
C LYS A 76 -15.16 13.87 4.90
N THR A 77 -15.38 15.14 5.25
CA THR A 77 -15.38 16.25 4.31
C THR A 77 -14.04 16.41 3.62
N LEU A 78 -12.94 16.41 4.38
CA LEU A 78 -11.59 16.49 3.81
C LEU A 78 -11.27 15.35 2.84
N ILE A 79 -11.70 14.12 3.17
CA ILE A 79 -11.56 12.97 2.27
C ILE A 79 -12.37 13.17 0.99
N GLY A 80 -13.63 13.60 1.12
CA GLY A 80 -14.51 13.87 -0.02
C GLY A 80 -13.97 14.97 -0.93
N GLN A 81 -13.45 16.06 -0.36
CA GLN A 81 -12.82 17.14 -1.12
C GLN A 81 -11.62 16.64 -1.93
N LEU A 82 -10.71 15.90 -1.30
CA LEU A 82 -9.53 15.36 -1.98
C LEU A 82 -9.91 14.33 -3.05
N TYR A 83 -10.88 13.46 -2.76
CA TYR A 83 -11.41 12.49 -3.72
C TYR A 83 -11.95 13.17 -4.97
N LEU A 84 -12.81 14.18 -4.81
CA LEU A 84 -13.40 14.89 -5.95
C LEU A 84 -12.34 15.62 -6.79
N ALA A 85 -11.33 16.22 -6.13
CA ALA A 85 -10.20 16.85 -6.84
C ALA A 85 -9.37 15.82 -7.63
N ILE A 86 -9.14 14.62 -7.08
CA ILE A 86 -8.45 13.54 -7.78
C ILE A 86 -9.30 13.05 -8.96
N CYS A 87 -10.61 12.91 -8.81
CA CYS A 87 -11.51 12.52 -9.89
C CYS A 87 -11.47 13.52 -11.06
N GLU A 88 -11.42 14.83 -10.79
CA GLU A 88 -11.25 15.85 -11.85
C GLU A 88 -9.97 15.63 -12.67
N VAL A 89 -8.87 15.21 -12.01
CA VAL A 89 -7.62 14.90 -12.73
C VAL A 89 -7.78 13.63 -13.55
N ILE A 90 -8.39 12.59 -12.99
CA ILE A 90 -8.63 11.32 -13.71
C ILE A 90 -9.49 11.56 -14.96
N GLU A 91 -10.55 12.36 -14.85
CA GLU A 91 -11.42 12.72 -15.98
C GLU A 91 -10.67 13.48 -17.07
N LYS A 92 -9.84 14.46 -16.70
CA LYS A 92 -9.02 15.21 -17.67
C LYS A 92 -8.05 14.31 -18.43
N LEU A 93 -7.60 13.21 -17.81
CA LEU A 93 -6.72 12.23 -18.44
C LEU A 93 -7.46 11.18 -19.27
N GLY A 94 -8.78 11.15 -19.22
CA GLY A 94 -9.61 10.14 -19.90
C GLY A 94 -9.62 8.78 -19.20
N GLY A 95 -9.28 8.75 -17.92
CA GLY A 95 -9.15 7.55 -17.10
C GLY A 95 -7.71 7.15 -16.83
N VAL A 96 -7.51 6.32 -15.81
CA VAL A 96 -6.22 5.72 -15.44
C VAL A 96 -6.43 4.29 -14.91
N ASP A 97 -5.44 3.42 -15.10
CA ASP A 97 -5.49 2.04 -14.59
C ASP A 97 -4.91 1.92 -13.18
N GLY A 98 -4.07 2.86 -12.81
CA GLY A 98 -3.42 2.89 -11.52
C GLY A 98 -3.05 4.29 -11.05
N ILE A 99 -2.91 4.46 -9.73
CA ILE A 99 -2.70 5.77 -9.11
C ILE A 99 -1.79 5.66 -7.89
N GLY A 100 -1.06 6.72 -7.59
CA GLY A 100 -0.26 6.83 -6.38
C GLY A 100 0.06 8.28 -6.06
N ALA A 101 0.49 8.53 -4.83
CA ALA A 101 0.90 9.85 -4.39
C ALA A 101 2.11 9.76 -3.46
N ASN A 102 3.00 10.73 -3.56
CA ASN A 102 4.12 10.91 -2.62
C ASN A 102 3.61 11.52 -1.30
N CYS A 103 2.60 10.89 -0.72
CA CYS A 103 1.81 11.44 0.37
C CYS A 103 2.57 11.57 1.70
N LEU A 104 3.66 10.84 1.88
CA LEU A 104 4.42 10.87 3.13
C LEU A 104 5.51 11.95 3.11
N ASN A 105 6.17 12.15 1.98
CA ASN A 105 7.21 13.19 1.85
C ASN A 105 6.65 14.59 1.60
N GLU A 106 5.41 14.69 1.09
CA GLU A 106 4.76 15.95 0.72
C GLU A 106 3.55 16.26 1.62
N THR A 107 3.67 15.93 2.90
CA THR A 107 2.60 16.13 3.91
C THR A 107 2.20 17.58 4.11
N MET A 108 3.12 18.52 3.81
CA MET A 108 2.86 19.97 3.94
C MET A 108 1.76 20.46 3.00
N TYR A 109 1.43 19.72 1.96
CA TYR A 109 0.39 20.14 1.00
C TYR A 109 -0.99 19.59 1.35
N CYS A 110 -1.10 18.56 2.18
CA CYS A 110 -2.36 17.87 2.41
C CYS A 110 -2.93 18.10 3.81
N LYS A 111 -4.25 18.24 3.88
CA LYS A 111 -5.01 18.27 5.14
C LYS A 111 -5.50 16.87 5.57
N THR A 112 -5.39 15.88 4.70
CA THR A 112 -5.73 14.49 4.96
C THR A 112 -4.85 13.58 4.12
N THR A 113 -4.91 12.25 4.36
CA THR A 113 -4.18 11.26 3.56
C THR A 113 -5.09 10.58 2.54
N PRO A 114 -4.56 10.08 1.43
CA PRO A 114 -5.36 9.44 0.40
C PRO A 114 -5.76 7.98 0.72
N CYS A 115 -5.41 7.45 1.87
CA CYS A 115 -5.57 6.02 2.20
C CYS A 115 -7.01 5.50 2.00
N THR A 116 -8.01 6.23 2.50
CA THR A 116 -9.42 5.87 2.32
C THR A 116 -9.87 6.07 0.86
N ILE A 117 -9.33 7.09 0.19
CA ILE A 117 -9.66 7.43 -1.20
C ILE A 117 -9.25 6.32 -2.17
N TRP A 118 -8.06 5.74 -1.96
CA TRP A 118 -7.58 4.65 -2.80
C TRP A 118 -8.56 3.47 -2.83
N ASN A 119 -9.10 3.11 -1.67
CA ASN A 119 -10.10 2.05 -1.59
C ASN A 119 -11.40 2.43 -2.32
N ALA A 120 -11.87 3.68 -2.19
CA ALA A 120 -13.07 4.15 -2.89
C ALA A 120 -12.88 4.13 -4.41
N LEU A 121 -11.75 4.59 -4.92
CA LEU A 121 -11.41 4.56 -6.35
C LEU A 121 -11.32 3.12 -6.87
N PHE A 122 -10.73 2.23 -6.09
CA PHE A 122 -10.67 0.82 -6.45
C PHE A 122 -12.06 0.19 -6.53
N GLU A 123 -12.90 0.36 -5.52
CA GLU A 123 -14.25 -0.23 -5.49
C GLU A 123 -15.17 0.33 -6.58
N LYS A 124 -15.02 1.60 -6.93
CA LYS A 124 -15.87 2.26 -7.93
C LYS A 124 -15.39 2.07 -9.37
N TYR A 125 -14.08 2.07 -9.59
CA TYR A 125 -13.49 2.11 -10.94
C TYR A 125 -12.49 0.99 -11.22
N GLY A 126 -12.15 0.17 -10.24
CA GLY A 126 -11.11 -0.87 -10.38
C GLY A 126 -9.68 -0.30 -10.46
N ILE A 127 -9.48 0.98 -10.15
CA ILE A 127 -8.17 1.63 -10.20
C ILE A 127 -7.29 1.07 -9.07
N VAL A 128 -6.21 0.41 -9.44
CA VAL A 128 -5.22 -0.06 -8.46
C VAL A 128 -4.39 1.09 -7.93
N TRP A 129 -3.78 0.93 -6.76
CA TRP A 129 -3.03 2.01 -6.17
C TRP A 129 -1.74 1.54 -5.48
N CYS A 130 -0.83 2.47 -5.27
CA CYS A 130 0.34 2.29 -4.42
C CYS A 130 0.46 3.45 -3.42
N CYS A 131 1.05 3.18 -2.28
CA CYS A 131 1.43 4.19 -1.32
C CYS A 131 2.80 4.79 -1.67
N GLU A 132 3.07 5.98 -1.16
CA GLU A 132 4.35 6.67 -1.27
C GLU A 132 4.84 6.87 -2.72
N GLY A 133 3.96 6.72 -3.72
CA GLY A 133 4.31 6.86 -5.13
C GLY A 133 5.20 5.74 -5.68
N ASP A 134 5.32 4.59 -5.00
CA ASP A 134 6.14 3.45 -5.45
C ASP A 134 5.57 2.82 -6.74
N THR A 135 6.05 3.27 -7.88
CA THR A 135 5.59 2.83 -9.20
C THR A 135 5.88 1.36 -9.49
N LEU A 136 6.96 0.82 -8.94
CA LEU A 136 7.27 -0.62 -9.07
C LEU A 136 6.26 -1.47 -8.29
N THR A 137 5.89 -1.01 -7.10
CA THR A 137 4.81 -1.62 -6.32
C THR A 137 3.47 -1.50 -7.04
N LEU A 138 3.16 -0.36 -7.65
CA LEU A 138 1.95 -0.17 -8.45
C LEU A 138 1.85 -1.20 -9.59
N LEU A 139 2.93 -1.36 -10.36
CA LEU A 139 2.99 -2.34 -11.45
C LEU A 139 2.87 -3.77 -10.92
N SER A 140 3.57 -4.09 -9.83
CA SER A 140 3.46 -5.41 -9.20
C SER A 140 2.03 -5.71 -8.75
N THR A 141 1.37 -4.74 -8.12
CA THR A 141 -0.03 -4.84 -7.69
C THR A 141 -0.96 -5.04 -8.89
N TYR A 142 -0.80 -4.22 -9.93
CA TYR A 142 -1.62 -4.31 -11.14
C TYR A 142 -1.56 -5.69 -11.78
N ILE A 143 -0.36 -6.18 -12.05
CA ILE A 143 -0.16 -7.48 -12.70
C ILE A 143 -0.68 -8.62 -11.80
N LEU A 144 -0.31 -8.63 -10.52
CA LEU A 144 -0.68 -9.72 -9.62
C LEU A 144 -2.18 -9.75 -9.34
N TYR A 145 -2.79 -8.60 -9.09
CA TYR A 145 -4.22 -8.55 -8.83
C TYR A 145 -5.06 -9.02 -10.02
N HIS A 146 -4.80 -8.46 -11.21
CA HIS A 146 -5.56 -8.82 -12.41
C HIS A 146 -5.30 -10.23 -12.91
N SER A 147 -4.13 -10.80 -12.60
CA SER A 147 -3.80 -12.18 -13.01
C SER A 147 -4.28 -13.24 -12.01
N LEU A 148 -4.39 -12.91 -10.73
CA LEU A 148 -4.69 -13.89 -9.67
C LEU A 148 -6.13 -13.83 -9.17
N GLU A 149 -6.79 -12.69 -9.33
CA GLU A 149 -8.12 -12.41 -8.75
C GLU A 149 -8.19 -12.73 -7.25
N ALA A 150 -7.11 -12.46 -6.53
CA ALA A 150 -6.94 -12.74 -5.11
C ALA A 150 -6.74 -11.44 -4.32
N PRO A 151 -7.04 -11.42 -3.00
CA PRO A 151 -6.69 -10.31 -2.16
C PRO A 151 -5.18 -10.03 -2.23
N VAL A 152 -4.84 -8.80 -2.58
CA VAL A 152 -3.47 -8.29 -2.62
C VAL A 152 -3.38 -7.08 -1.72
N GLN A 153 -2.37 -7.03 -0.86
CA GLN A 153 -2.13 -5.91 0.03
C GLN A 153 -0.66 -5.49 -0.04
N MET A 154 -0.42 -4.23 -0.32
CA MET A 154 0.90 -3.63 -0.14
C MET A 154 1.19 -3.48 1.36
N THR A 155 2.39 -3.82 1.77
CA THR A 155 2.84 -3.69 3.15
C THR A 155 4.34 -3.44 3.23
N ASN A 156 4.78 -2.80 4.31
CA ASN A 156 6.18 -2.85 4.72
C ASN A 156 6.43 -4.16 5.45
N ILE A 157 7.55 -4.81 5.17
CA ILE A 157 7.96 -6.03 5.85
C ILE A 157 9.07 -5.71 6.85
N TYR A 158 8.81 -6.05 8.09
CA TYR A 158 9.76 -5.91 9.20
C TYR A 158 10.04 -7.28 9.81
N PRO A 159 11.07 -8.00 9.33
CA PRO A 159 11.53 -9.24 9.95
C PRO A 159 11.95 -9.03 11.40
N PHE A 160 11.65 -9.97 12.28
CA PHE A 160 12.00 -9.85 13.71
C PHE A 160 13.52 -9.80 13.93
N LEU A 161 14.30 -10.37 13.03
CA LEU A 161 15.76 -10.25 13.04
C LEU A 161 16.27 -8.80 12.99
N VAL A 162 15.47 -7.87 12.45
CA VAL A 162 15.78 -6.42 12.37
C VAL A 162 14.72 -5.57 13.05
N GLY A 163 14.11 -6.09 14.09
CA GLY A 163 12.97 -5.50 14.78
C GLY A 163 13.11 -4.05 15.21
N GLN A 164 14.33 -3.59 15.48
CA GLN A 164 14.60 -2.19 15.83
C GLN A 164 14.07 -1.19 14.77
N ALA A 165 14.11 -1.55 13.50
CA ALA A 165 13.63 -0.68 12.44
C ALA A 165 12.12 -0.41 12.53
N ALA A 166 11.32 -1.44 12.81
CA ALA A 166 9.88 -1.28 13.00
C ALA A 166 9.54 -0.49 14.27
N ILE A 167 10.27 -0.75 15.36
CA ILE A 167 10.08 -0.03 16.63
C ILE A 167 10.29 1.47 16.41
N TYR A 168 11.32 1.86 15.70
CA TYR A 168 11.59 3.28 15.43
C TYR A 168 10.69 3.88 14.35
N HIS A 169 10.50 3.18 13.25
CA HIS A 169 9.77 3.71 12.09
C HIS A 169 8.26 3.72 12.32
N GLU A 170 7.71 2.63 12.82
CA GLU A 170 6.27 2.49 13.06
C GLU A 170 5.86 2.87 14.50
N ARG A 171 6.83 3.21 15.35
CA ARG A 171 6.61 3.59 16.76
C ARG A 171 5.85 2.55 17.57
N ILE A 172 6.08 1.29 17.29
CA ILE A 172 5.54 0.19 18.11
C ILE A 172 6.42 -0.05 19.34
N ASP A 173 5.80 -0.34 20.48
CA ASP A 173 6.54 -0.50 21.75
C ASP A 173 7.42 -1.76 21.76
N SER A 174 6.92 -2.85 21.17
CA SER A 174 7.65 -4.12 21.10
C SER A 174 7.01 -5.06 20.07
N PHE A 175 7.81 -6.01 19.56
CA PHE A 175 7.26 -7.10 18.76
C PHE A 175 6.43 -8.07 19.62
N PRO A 176 5.42 -8.74 19.01
CA PRO A 176 4.74 -9.85 19.63
C PRO A 176 5.73 -10.95 20.04
N LYS A 177 5.50 -11.57 21.20
CA LYS A 177 6.29 -12.73 21.61
C LYS A 177 5.87 -13.93 20.79
N VAL A 178 6.86 -14.61 20.19
CA VAL A 178 6.72 -15.83 19.40
C VAL A 178 7.86 -16.79 19.78
N ASP A 179 7.67 -18.08 19.52
CA ASP A 179 8.65 -19.12 19.91
C ASP A 179 9.86 -19.17 18.97
N ASP A 180 9.70 -18.71 17.73
CA ASP A 180 10.66 -18.82 16.63
C ASP A 180 10.83 -17.48 15.91
N PRO A 181 11.35 -16.43 16.62
CA PRO A 181 11.32 -15.06 16.12
C PRO A 181 12.09 -14.84 14.82
N GLU A 182 13.10 -15.65 14.52
CA GLU A 182 13.85 -15.56 13.28
C GLU A 182 12.98 -15.81 12.04
N ASN A 183 11.90 -16.58 12.19
CA ASN A 183 10.99 -16.93 11.11
C ASN A 183 9.71 -16.09 11.08
N TYR A 184 9.71 -14.94 11.76
CA TYR A 184 8.58 -14.02 11.79
C TYR A 184 8.89 -12.65 11.23
N ALA A 185 7.86 -12.01 10.69
CA ALA A 185 7.84 -10.59 10.35
C ALA A 185 6.52 -9.94 10.72
N LEU A 186 6.55 -8.63 10.89
CA LEU A 186 5.34 -7.81 10.81
C LEU A 186 5.20 -7.27 9.40
N GLY A 187 4.00 -7.43 8.83
CA GLY A 187 3.52 -6.64 7.72
C GLY A 187 2.79 -5.44 8.27
N VAL A 188 3.35 -4.25 8.11
CA VAL A 188 2.83 -3.00 8.68
C VAL A 188 2.87 -1.90 7.65
N HIS A 189 1.82 -1.11 7.56
CA HIS A 189 1.80 0.07 6.71
C HIS A 189 0.96 1.18 7.32
N CYS A 190 1.38 2.42 7.16
CA CYS A 190 0.72 3.57 7.79
C CYS A 190 -0.73 3.82 7.33
N GLY A 191 -1.11 3.39 6.18
CA GLY A 191 -2.47 3.43 5.68
C GLY A 191 -3.26 2.15 5.92
N TYR A 192 -2.65 1.16 6.36
CA TYR A 192 -2.90 -0.27 6.53
C TYR A 192 -3.93 -0.91 5.61
N ALA A 193 -4.66 -0.25 4.85
CA ALA A 193 -5.64 -0.91 4.00
C ALA A 193 -5.03 -1.64 2.86
N GLY A 194 -3.83 -1.30 2.49
CA GLY A 194 -3.29 -1.86 1.31
C GLY A 194 -4.34 -1.99 0.22
N PHE A 195 -4.13 -2.88 -0.67
CA PHE A 195 -5.03 -3.19 -1.74
C PHE A 195 -5.93 -4.39 -1.36
N ALA A 196 -6.80 -4.17 -0.40
CA ALA A 196 -7.70 -5.18 0.14
C ALA A 196 -9.17 -4.73 0.02
N PRO A 197 -9.87 -5.10 -1.07
CA PRO A 197 -11.28 -4.82 -1.23
C PRO A 197 -12.10 -5.35 -0.05
N ARG A 198 -13.13 -4.62 0.38
CA ARG A 198 -13.98 -5.01 1.50
C ARG A 198 -14.48 -6.46 1.42
N LYS A 199 -14.84 -6.91 0.23
CA LYS A 199 -15.33 -8.30 0.00
C LYS A 199 -14.33 -9.39 0.41
N PHE A 200 -13.05 -9.06 0.56
CA PHE A 200 -12.00 -10.00 0.95
C PHE A 200 -11.63 -9.93 2.43
N CYS A 201 -12.12 -8.91 3.14
CA CYS A 201 -11.77 -8.64 4.54
C CYS A 201 -12.85 -9.09 5.54
N GLY A 202 -13.94 -9.68 5.07
CA GLY A 202 -15.04 -10.08 5.93
C GLY A 202 -15.66 -8.89 6.68
N GLU A 203 -15.91 -9.07 7.99
CA GLU A 203 -16.54 -8.04 8.84
C GLU A 203 -15.57 -6.98 9.35
N LYS A 204 -14.26 -7.20 9.20
CA LYS A 204 -13.22 -6.35 9.76
C LYS A 204 -12.65 -5.38 8.75
N TRP A 205 -13.49 -4.48 8.29
CA TRP A 205 -13.09 -3.39 7.41
C TRP A 205 -13.86 -2.11 7.83
N LYS A 206 -13.14 -1.09 8.25
CA LYS A 206 -13.74 0.20 8.62
C LYS A 206 -12.76 1.35 8.47
N VAL A 207 -13.28 2.54 8.24
CA VAL A 207 -12.51 3.77 8.29
C VAL A 207 -12.25 4.14 9.75
N MET A 208 -11.00 4.47 10.07
CA MET A 208 -10.53 4.86 11.40
C MET A 208 -9.84 6.21 11.35
N PRO A 209 -9.84 6.99 12.45
CA PRO A 209 -8.93 8.11 12.56
C PRO A 209 -7.48 7.60 12.52
N LYS A 210 -6.61 8.34 11.82
CA LYS A 210 -5.19 8.03 11.77
C LYS A 210 -4.46 8.62 12.95
N VAL A 211 -3.50 7.89 13.49
CA VAL A 211 -2.74 8.29 14.66
C VAL A 211 -1.43 8.99 14.29
N LEU A 212 -1.04 8.96 13.02
CA LEU A 212 0.21 9.54 12.54
C LEU A 212 0.26 11.05 12.66
N ALA A 213 0.94 11.54 13.68
CA ALA A 213 1.22 12.97 13.86
C ALA A 213 2.09 13.57 12.73
N ILE A 214 2.84 12.73 12.01
CA ILE A 214 3.73 13.17 10.93
C ILE A 214 2.94 13.72 9.74
N VAL A 215 1.77 13.12 9.45
CA VAL A 215 0.98 13.50 8.27
C VAL A 215 -0.01 14.62 8.61
N ASN A 216 -1.04 14.31 9.36
CA ASN A 216 -2.04 15.25 9.84
C ASN A 216 -2.96 14.53 10.85
N GLU A 217 -3.28 15.19 11.96
CA GLU A 217 -4.21 14.68 12.97
C GLU A 217 -5.63 14.41 12.44
N LYS A 218 -6.01 15.04 11.33
CA LYS A 218 -7.31 14.86 10.66
C LYS A 218 -7.29 13.75 9.61
N ALA A 219 -6.16 13.08 9.42
CA ALA A 219 -6.05 11.98 8.47
C ALA A 219 -6.85 10.75 8.95
N THR A 220 -7.26 9.93 8.00
CA THR A 220 -7.91 8.66 8.25
C THR A 220 -7.12 7.52 7.62
N MET A 221 -7.41 6.32 8.08
CA MET A 221 -6.89 5.08 7.54
C MET A 221 -8.01 4.05 7.43
N VAL A 222 -7.74 2.94 6.80
CA VAL A 222 -8.63 1.80 6.80
C VAL A 222 -8.05 0.71 7.71
N ASP A 223 -8.82 0.29 8.70
CA ASP A 223 -8.54 -0.90 9.50
C ASP A 223 -9.23 -2.11 8.88
N CYS A 224 -8.45 -3.09 8.46
CA CYS A 224 -8.97 -4.30 7.84
C CYS A 224 -8.11 -5.51 8.20
N GLU A 225 -8.69 -6.70 8.11
CA GLU A 225 -7.98 -7.96 8.31
C GLU A 225 -8.20 -8.88 7.10
N LEU A 226 -7.09 -9.38 6.55
CA LEU A 226 -7.11 -10.42 5.54
C LEU A 226 -7.38 -11.80 6.17
N PRO A 227 -7.88 -12.79 5.44
CA PRO A 227 -8.03 -14.15 5.97
C PRO A 227 -6.73 -14.72 6.48
N VAL A 228 -6.77 -15.27 7.70
CA VAL A 228 -5.67 -16.04 8.30
C VAL A 228 -5.43 -17.33 7.47
N GLY A 229 -4.18 -17.75 7.33
CA GLY A 229 -3.79 -18.94 6.60
C GLY A 229 -2.67 -18.73 5.60
N ASP A 230 -2.59 -19.59 4.60
CA ASP A 230 -1.51 -19.53 3.59
C ASP A 230 -1.52 -18.21 2.83
N MET A 231 -0.33 -17.68 2.58
CA MET A 231 -0.11 -16.48 1.77
C MET A 231 1.22 -16.59 1.01
N VAL A 232 1.45 -15.70 0.08
CA VAL A 232 2.77 -15.43 -0.48
C VAL A 232 3.06 -13.94 -0.41
N LEU A 233 4.33 -13.58 -0.14
CA LEU A 233 4.84 -12.27 -0.50
C LEU A 233 5.35 -12.36 -1.93
N ALA A 234 5.10 -11.34 -2.74
CA ALA A 234 5.64 -11.29 -4.09
C ALA A 234 5.93 -9.86 -4.53
N LYS A 235 6.98 -9.70 -5.32
CA LYS A 235 7.33 -8.44 -5.98
C LYS A 235 8.15 -8.65 -7.24
N ILE A 236 7.91 -7.82 -8.25
CA ILE A 236 8.73 -7.74 -9.45
C ILE A 236 9.98 -6.94 -9.12
N ASN A 237 11.12 -7.33 -9.68
CA ASN A 237 12.37 -6.59 -9.49
C ASN A 237 12.46 -5.34 -10.39
N PRO A 238 13.38 -4.40 -10.09
CA PRO A 238 13.52 -3.16 -10.86
C PRO A 238 13.96 -3.33 -12.31
N SER A 239 14.57 -4.46 -12.65
CA SER A 239 14.97 -4.76 -14.05
C SER A 239 13.82 -5.35 -14.86
N PHE A 240 12.68 -5.63 -14.23
CA PHE A 240 11.48 -6.23 -14.85
C PHE A 240 11.74 -7.55 -15.58
N ASP A 241 12.68 -8.32 -15.09
CA ASP A 241 13.06 -9.63 -15.63
C ASP A 241 12.95 -10.76 -14.61
N LYS A 242 12.53 -10.44 -13.37
CA LYS A 242 12.40 -11.41 -12.27
C LYS A 242 11.21 -11.06 -11.36
N ILE A 243 10.53 -12.10 -10.89
CA ILE A 243 9.60 -12.01 -9.77
C ILE A 243 10.09 -12.88 -8.62
N THR A 244 10.20 -12.30 -7.43
CA THR A 244 10.54 -13.02 -6.21
C THR A 244 9.27 -13.35 -5.43
N VAL A 245 9.18 -14.57 -4.94
CA VAL A 245 8.02 -15.12 -4.22
C VAL A 245 8.48 -15.76 -2.92
N ILE A 246 7.85 -15.38 -1.81
CA ILE A 246 8.16 -15.88 -0.47
C ILE A 246 6.89 -16.48 0.11
N PRO A 247 6.75 -17.81 0.11
CA PRO A 247 5.62 -18.48 0.72
C PRO A 247 5.64 -18.38 2.24
N GLY A 248 4.47 -18.19 2.83
CA GLY A 248 4.33 -18.10 4.27
C GLY A 248 2.87 -18.22 4.71
N LYS A 249 2.59 -17.74 5.91
CA LYS A 249 1.26 -17.71 6.50
C LYS A 249 0.97 -16.37 7.15
N ILE A 250 -0.27 -15.95 7.08
CA ILE A 250 -0.84 -14.95 7.98
C ILE A 250 -1.26 -15.71 9.24
N GLU A 251 -0.57 -15.48 10.35
CA GLU A 251 -0.87 -16.12 11.63
C GLU A 251 -2.02 -15.42 12.36
N LYS A 252 -1.93 -14.10 12.44
CA LYS A 252 -2.94 -13.24 13.07
C LYS A 252 -2.68 -11.77 12.78
N PHE A 253 -3.64 -10.94 13.14
CA PHE A 253 -3.47 -9.49 13.22
C PHE A 253 -3.13 -9.07 14.64
N VAL A 254 -2.28 -8.06 14.76
CA VAL A 254 -1.81 -7.51 16.04
C VAL A 254 -2.10 -6.02 16.04
N GLN A 255 -2.75 -5.54 17.09
CA GLN A 255 -3.08 -4.13 17.22
C GLN A 255 -2.03 -3.40 18.07
N PHE A 256 -1.65 -2.23 17.62
CA PHE A 256 -0.76 -1.31 18.30
C PHE A 256 -1.48 0.03 18.52
N PRO A 257 -2.34 0.12 19.53
CA PRO A 257 -3.02 1.37 19.86
C PRO A 257 -2.00 2.50 20.10
N ASN A 258 -2.29 3.70 19.62
CA ASN A 258 -1.43 4.88 19.72
C ASN A 258 -0.14 4.81 18.88
N THR A 259 -0.08 3.97 17.88
CA THR A 259 1.00 3.96 16.89
C THR A 259 0.51 4.48 15.54
N ASP A 260 1.47 4.76 14.65
CA ASP A 260 1.19 5.22 13.30
C ASP A 260 0.48 4.15 12.45
N SER A 261 0.65 2.88 12.83
CA SER A 261 0.07 1.73 12.17
C SER A 261 -0.75 0.93 13.18
N LEU A 262 -1.98 1.37 13.41
CA LEU A 262 -2.90 0.77 14.39
C LEU A 262 -2.92 -0.76 14.35
N ASN A 263 -2.79 -1.34 13.16
CA ASN A 263 -2.93 -2.76 12.91
C ASN A 263 -1.78 -3.32 12.09
N ALA A 264 -1.29 -4.50 12.43
CA ALA A 264 -0.23 -5.21 11.73
C ALA A 264 -0.59 -6.67 11.50
N THR A 265 -0.07 -7.23 10.42
CA THR A 265 -0.18 -8.65 10.08
C THR A 265 1.05 -9.38 10.60
N LEU A 266 0.85 -10.36 11.48
CA LEU A 266 1.91 -11.27 11.91
C LEU A 266 2.09 -12.35 10.85
N LEU A 267 3.26 -12.35 10.20
CA LEU A 267 3.64 -13.25 9.13
C LEU A 267 4.65 -14.26 9.61
N HIS A 268 4.46 -15.53 9.24
CA HIS A 268 5.38 -16.62 9.50
C HIS A 268 5.86 -17.25 8.19
N TYR A 269 7.16 -17.52 8.09
CA TYR A 269 7.80 -18.16 6.95
C TYR A 269 8.90 -19.14 7.42
N LYS A 270 9.47 -19.92 6.51
CA LYS A 270 10.35 -21.02 6.89
C LYS A 270 11.80 -20.63 7.19
N ASN A 271 12.29 -19.57 6.56
CA ASN A 271 13.71 -19.23 6.57
C ASN A 271 13.92 -17.72 6.60
N GLY A 272 14.01 -17.18 7.80
CA GLY A 272 14.14 -15.76 8.04
C GLY A 272 15.50 -15.19 7.65
N GLU A 273 16.58 -15.97 7.77
CA GLU A 273 17.91 -15.53 7.33
C GLU A 273 17.91 -15.32 5.83
N LYS A 274 17.42 -16.30 5.07
CA LYS A 274 17.32 -16.19 3.61
C LYS A 274 16.38 -15.07 3.18
N LEU A 275 15.28 -14.84 3.91
CA LEU A 275 14.43 -13.69 3.67
C LEU A 275 15.20 -12.39 3.80
N MET A 276 16.04 -12.25 4.81
CA MET A 276 16.85 -11.04 5.03
C MET A 276 17.89 -10.83 3.93
N GLU A 277 18.49 -11.89 3.43
CA GLU A 277 19.48 -11.82 2.37
C GLU A 277 18.87 -11.41 1.02
N ASP A 278 17.72 -12.00 0.68
CA ASP A 278 17.15 -11.98 -0.67
C ASP A 278 15.92 -11.08 -0.82
N LEU A 279 15.41 -10.46 0.26
CA LEU A 279 14.25 -9.57 0.20
C LEU A 279 14.49 -8.43 -0.79
N PRO A 280 13.72 -8.35 -1.90
CA PRO A 280 13.99 -7.39 -2.98
C PRO A 280 13.76 -5.93 -2.56
N SER A 281 12.83 -5.69 -1.68
CA SER A 281 12.58 -4.40 -1.02
C SER A 281 11.68 -4.62 0.19
N HIS A 282 11.57 -3.63 1.09
CA HIS A 282 10.66 -3.75 2.21
C HIS A 282 9.18 -3.54 1.85
N HIS A 283 8.88 -2.87 0.73
CA HIS A 283 7.54 -2.89 0.15
C HIS A 283 7.29 -4.22 -0.55
N GLN A 284 6.36 -4.98 -0.04
CA GLN A 284 5.96 -6.27 -0.60
C GLN A 284 4.44 -6.34 -0.80
N MET A 285 4.03 -7.24 -1.69
CA MET A 285 2.62 -7.60 -1.81
C MET A 285 2.33 -8.84 -0.99
N ILE A 286 1.42 -8.74 -0.02
CA ILE A 286 0.80 -9.92 0.60
C ILE A 286 -0.33 -10.37 -0.32
N ILE A 287 -0.28 -11.63 -0.74
CA ILE A 287 -1.30 -12.24 -1.59
C ILE A 287 -1.86 -13.45 -0.84
N VAL A 288 -3.15 -13.44 -0.57
CA VAL A 288 -3.80 -14.49 0.21
C VAL A 288 -3.90 -15.79 -0.58
N GLY A 289 -3.63 -16.90 0.09
CA GLY A 289 -3.75 -18.25 -0.45
C GLY A 289 -2.48 -18.81 -1.09
N LYS A 290 -2.58 -20.03 -1.58
CA LYS A 290 -1.46 -20.77 -2.20
C LYS A 290 -1.24 -20.35 -3.65
N GLN A 291 -0.73 -19.14 -3.87
CA GLN A 291 -0.59 -18.55 -5.20
C GLN A 291 0.72 -18.87 -5.92
N LYS A 292 1.67 -19.53 -5.28
CA LYS A 292 3.01 -19.84 -5.81
C LYS A 292 2.98 -20.40 -7.24
N ALA A 293 2.15 -21.42 -7.50
CA ALA A 293 2.07 -22.06 -8.81
C ALA A 293 1.47 -21.12 -9.88
N LYS A 294 0.48 -20.30 -9.54
CA LYS A 294 -0.10 -19.32 -10.47
C LYS A 294 0.91 -18.23 -10.80
N ILE A 295 1.64 -17.74 -9.81
CA ILE A 295 2.69 -16.72 -10.03
C ILE A 295 3.80 -17.28 -10.92
N ALA A 296 4.17 -18.56 -10.78
CA ALA A 296 5.10 -19.22 -11.68
C ALA A 296 4.60 -19.22 -13.15
N GLN A 297 3.30 -19.37 -13.38
CA GLN A 297 2.74 -19.24 -14.74
C GLN A 297 2.78 -17.80 -15.25
N ILE A 298 2.50 -16.82 -14.39
CA ILE A 298 2.63 -15.40 -14.74
C ILE A 298 4.07 -15.11 -15.16
N ALA A 299 5.06 -15.56 -14.40
CA ALA A 299 6.47 -15.40 -14.74
C ALA A 299 6.81 -15.98 -16.12
N LYS A 300 6.28 -17.16 -16.46
CA LYS A 300 6.45 -17.76 -17.80
C LYS A 300 5.85 -16.92 -18.91
N VAL A 301 4.65 -16.36 -18.70
CA VAL A 301 3.96 -15.52 -19.70
C VAL A 301 4.80 -14.26 -20.00
N PHE A 302 5.38 -13.65 -18.99
CA PHE A 302 6.22 -12.46 -19.12
C PHE A 302 7.69 -12.77 -19.47
N GLY A 303 8.10 -14.03 -19.48
CA GLY A 303 9.50 -14.42 -19.69
C GLY A 303 10.41 -14.05 -18.51
N TRP A 304 9.86 -13.93 -17.31
CA TRP A 304 10.62 -13.58 -16.11
C TRP A 304 11.27 -14.79 -15.45
N ASN A 305 12.41 -14.54 -14.83
CA ASN A 305 12.99 -15.46 -13.87
C ASN A 305 12.05 -15.57 -12.66
N TYR A 306 11.78 -16.79 -12.24
CA TYR A 306 10.95 -17.08 -11.08
C TYR A 306 11.81 -17.53 -9.92
N GLU A 307 11.89 -16.75 -8.88
CA GLU A 307 12.70 -17.01 -7.70
C GLU A 307 11.79 -17.27 -6.49
N VAL A 308 12.09 -18.35 -5.76
CA VAL A 308 11.38 -18.70 -4.53
C VAL A 308 12.34 -18.67 -3.36
N ILE A 309 12.00 -17.91 -2.32
CA ILE A 309 12.70 -17.86 -1.05
C ILE A 309 11.93 -18.73 -0.05
N GLU A 310 12.50 -19.90 0.27
CA GLU A 310 11.95 -20.90 1.23
C GLU A 310 13.00 -21.38 2.21
#